data_5396c3200d65ee2b037e149b21688c77
#
_entry.id   5396c3200d65ee2b037e149b21688c77
#
_cell.length_a   1.000
_cell.length_b   1.000
_cell.length_c   1.000
_cell.angle_alpha   90.00
_cell.angle_beta   90.00
_cell.angle_gamma   90.00
#
_symmetry.space_group_name_H-M   'P 1'
#
loop_
_entity.id
_entity.type
_entity.pdbx_description
1 polymer ?
#
loop_
_entity_poly.entity_id
_entity_poly.type
_entity_poly.pdbx_seq_one_letter_code
_entity_poly.pdbx_strand_id
1 'polypeptide(L)'
;TIVDMKTETANCYKGNEVVVVPVEELKVGDKILIKPGEMIPVDSKVLSGKSQLDTSRLTGESEPIIVAEGQEILSGNSNLSGSLTAEVIREYKDSTASQIIDLVYEATNNKGKTEKFITKFSRIYTPTVMILALAISIIPILIGLDARTWITRALVFLVASCPCSIVISIPLAFFSCVGVLSKKGLLVKGTKHIEALAKAKTIC
;
A
#
# COMPACT_ATOMS: atom_id res chain seq x y z
N THR A 1 -2.76 0.29 -12.09
CA THR A 1 -2.25 0.10 -10.70
C THR A 1 -2.16 1.46 -10.02
N ILE A 2 -2.30 1.55 -8.67
CA ILE A 2 -2.25 2.83 -7.91
C ILE A 2 -0.91 3.57 -8.11
N VAL A 3 0.16 2.84 -8.38
CA VAL A 3 1.50 3.40 -8.68
C VAL A 3 1.48 4.20 -10.00
N ASP A 4 0.59 3.88 -10.93
CA ASP A 4 0.47 4.57 -12.22
C ASP A 4 -0.24 5.94 -12.12
N MET A 5 -0.66 6.35 -10.91
CA MET A 5 -1.26 7.67 -10.67
C MET A 5 -0.21 8.76 -10.39
N LYS A 6 1.06 8.38 -10.26
CA LYS A 6 2.14 9.35 -10.02
C LYS A 6 2.62 9.94 -11.35
N THR A 7 2.38 11.23 -11.53
CA THR A 7 2.96 12.01 -12.62
C THR A 7 4.25 12.66 -12.13
N GLU A 8 5.35 12.52 -12.88
CA GLU A 8 6.66 13.05 -12.47
C GLU A 8 6.88 14.49 -12.97
N THR A 9 6.25 14.86 -14.10
CA THR A 9 6.44 16.15 -14.75
C THR A 9 5.11 16.80 -15.14
N ALA A 10 5.10 18.11 -15.24
CA ALA A 10 3.96 18.91 -15.67
C ALA A 10 4.40 20.01 -16.66
N ASN A 11 3.50 20.39 -17.56
CA ASN A 11 3.72 21.51 -18.47
C ASN A 11 3.26 22.79 -17.77
N CYS A 12 4.21 23.61 -17.30
CA CYS A 12 3.94 24.86 -16.59
C CYS A 12 4.19 26.06 -17.49
N TYR A 13 3.35 27.09 -17.44
CA TYR A 13 3.56 28.36 -18.11
C TYR A 13 4.54 29.23 -17.33
N LYS A 14 5.69 29.54 -17.92
CA LYS A 14 6.61 30.57 -17.42
C LYS A 14 6.55 31.78 -18.37
N GLY A 15 5.69 32.76 -18.04
CA GLY A 15 5.36 33.85 -18.94
C GLY A 15 4.52 33.37 -20.12
N ASN A 16 5.07 33.47 -21.36
CA ASN A 16 4.38 33.04 -22.59
C ASN A 16 4.85 31.66 -23.12
N GLU A 17 5.81 31.02 -22.44
CA GLU A 17 6.36 29.73 -22.87
C GLU A 17 5.90 28.62 -21.95
N VAL A 18 5.69 27.44 -22.53
CA VAL A 18 5.37 26.22 -21.78
C VAL A 18 6.66 25.44 -21.53
N VAL A 19 7.00 25.25 -20.28
CA VAL A 19 8.21 24.54 -19.85
C VAL A 19 7.78 23.30 -19.06
N VAL A 20 8.46 22.18 -19.31
CA VAL A 20 8.27 20.96 -18.54
C VAL A 20 9.03 21.09 -17.23
N VAL A 21 8.32 20.97 -16.11
CA VAL A 21 8.89 21.06 -14.75
C VAL A 21 8.54 19.81 -13.93
N PRO A 22 9.34 19.43 -12.96
CA PRO A 22 8.95 18.41 -11.98
C PRO A 22 7.68 18.85 -11.24
N VAL A 23 6.75 17.92 -11.00
CA VAL A 23 5.49 18.21 -10.32
C VAL A 23 5.70 18.76 -8.91
N GLU A 24 6.80 18.38 -8.28
CA GLU A 24 7.18 18.82 -6.93
C GLU A 24 7.56 20.31 -6.85
N GLU A 25 7.88 20.94 -7.98
CA GLU A 25 8.22 22.37 -8.07
C GLU A 25 7.00 23.28 -8.28
N LEU A 26 5.83 22.70 -8.60
CA LEU A 26 4.60 23.44 -8.79
C LEU A 26 4.11 24.08 -7.50
N LYS A 27 3.73 25.35 -7.59
CA LYS A 27 3.18 26.14 -6.48
C LYS A 27 1.74 26.52 -6.73
N VAL A 28 1.00 26.78 -5.66
CA VAL A 28 -0.36 27.32 -5.76
C VAL A 28 -0.35 28.64 -6.55
N GLY A 29 -1.22 28.74 -7.56
CA GLY A 29 -1.30 29.88 -8.49
C GLY A 29 -0.53 29.71 -9.80
N ASP A 30 0.30 28.67 -9.94
CA ASP A 30 0.96 28.38 -11.21
C ASP A 30 -0.06 27.94 -12.27
N LYS A 31 0.18 28.34 -13.51
CA LYS A 31 -0.66 27.93 -14.65
C LYS A 31 -0.04 26.73 -15.33
N ILE A 32 -0.82 25.69 -15.52
CA ILE A 32 -0.40 24.45 -16.17
C ILE A 32 -1.23 24.16 -17.41
N LEU A 33 -0.60 23.54 -18.40
CA LEU A 33 -1.24 23.03 -19.60
C LEU A 33 -1.35 21.51 -19.51
N ILE A 34 -2.57 20.99 -19.64
CA ILE A 34 -2.86 19.56 -19.60
C ILE A 34 -3.36 19.14 -20.99
N LYS A 35 -2.55 18.37 -21.72
CA LYS A 35 -2.88 17.91 -23.07
C LYS A 35 -3.75 16.64 -23.03
N PRO A 36 -4.45 16.34 -24.13
CA PRO A 36 -5.14 15.05 -24.28
C PRO A 36 -4.18 13.87 -24.05
N GLY A 37 -4.63 12.88 -23.28
CA GLY A 37 -3.84 11.70 -22.88
C GLY A 37 -2.93 11.93 -21.66
N GLU A 38 -2.77 13.15 -21.17
CA GLU A 38 -1.98 13.44 -19.98
C GLU A 38 -2.82 13.29 -18.70
N MET A 39 -2.16 12.92 -17.64
CA MET A 39 -2.75 12.92 -16.30
C MET A 39 -2.64 14.28 -15.66
N ILE A 40 -3.64 14.63 -14.86
CA ILE A 40 -3.66 15.86 -14.07
C ILE A 40 -2.63 15.71 -12.95
N PRO A 41 -1.57 16.54 -12.91
CA PRO A 41 -0.44 16.36 -12.01
C PRO A 41 -0.75 16.77 -10.56
N VAL A 42 -1.52 17.83 -10.38
CA VAL A 42 -1.94 18.39 -9.08
C VAL A 42 -3.37 18.89 -9.14
N ASP A 43 -4.03 19.01 -7.99
CA ASP A 43 -5.39 19.53 -7.94
C ASP A 43 -5.39 20.98 -8.46
N SER A 44 -6.26 21.25 -9.43
CA SER A 44 -6.23 22.50 -10.19
C SER A 44 -7.62 22.99 -10.55
N LYS A 45 -7.76 24.26 -10.87
CA LYS A 45 -8.98 24.87 -11.37
C LYS A 45 -8.84 25.24 -12.85
N VAL A 46 -9.78 24.81 -13.67
CA VAL A 46 -9.78 25.08 -15.12
C VAL A 46 -9.95 26.58 -15.37
N LEU A 47 -8.99 27.21 -16.00
CA LEU A 47 -9.03 28.61 -16.45
C LEU A 47 -9.60 28.74 -17.86
N SER A 48 -9.28 27.80 -18.74
CA SER A 48 -9.80 27.77 -20.09
C SER A 48 -9.75 26.40 -20.71
N GLY A 49 -10.63 26.12 -21.65
CA GLY A 49 -10.75 24.82 -22.31
C GLY A 49 -11.97 24.03 -21.85
N LYS A 50 -12.26 22.99 -22.61
CA LYS A 50 -13.31 21.99 -22.29
C LYS A 50 -12.80 20.61 -22.66
N SER A 51 -12.98 19.65 -21.79
CA SER A 51 -12.53 18.29 -22.03
C SER A 51 -13.39 17.25 -21.31
N GLN A 52 -13.11 15.99 -21.58
CA GLN A 52 -13.59 14.85 -20.83
C GLN A 52 -12.46 14.29 -19.98
N LEU A 53 -12.76 14.00 -18.73
CA LEU A 53 -11.83 13.37 -17.79
C LEU A 53 -12.27 11.96 -17.46
N ASP A 54 -11.33 11.03 -17.49
CA ASP A 54 -11.49 9.70 -16.93
C ASP A 54 -11.16 9.75 -15.43
N THR A 55 -12.17 9.52 -14.62
CA THR A 55 -12.07 9.50 -13.15
C THR A 55 -12.04 8.10 -12.58
N SER A 56 -12.05 7.06 -13.42
CA SER A 56 -12.17 5.65 -13.02
C SER A 56 -11.11 5.20 -12.01
N ARG A 57 -9.92 5.80 -12.07
CA ARG A 57 -8.82 5.50 -11.13
C ARG A 57 -9.07 6.00 -9.71
N LEU A 58 -9.85 7.08 -9.54
CA LEU A 58 -10.17 7.66 -8.24
C LEU A 58 -11.52 7.18 -7.71
N THR A 59 -12.55 7.22 -8.55
CA THR A 59 -13.93 6.94 -8.17
C THR A 59 -14.36 5.50 -8.43
N GLY A 60 -13.65 4.80 -9.34
CA GLY A 60 -14.07 3.49 -9.85
C GLY A 60 -15.16 3.55 -10.92
N GLU A 61 -15.66 4.74 -11.25
CA GLU A 61 -16.68 4.94 -12.28
C GLU A 61 -16.04 5.04 -13.66
N SER A 62 -16.51 4.25 -14.62
CA SER A 62 -15.94 4.21 -15.97
C SER A 62 -16.52 5.27 -16.91
N GLU A 63 -17.53 6.03 -16.46
CA GLU A 63 -18.15 7.08 -17.27
C GLU A 63 -17.32 8.38 -17.18
N PRO A 64 -16.82 8.89 -18.32
CA PRO A 64 -16.04 10.14 -18.32
C PRO A 64 -16.89 11.35 -17.95
N ILE A 65 -16.35 12.23 -17.12
CA ILE A 65 -17.00 13.49 -16.76
C ILE A 65 -16.57 14.62 -17.71
N ILE A 66 -17.50 15.50 -18.06
CA ILE A 66 -17.20 16.70 -18.84
C ILE A 66 -16.80 17.81 -17.90
N VAL A 67 -15.66 18.46 -18.19
CA VAL A 67 -15.17 19.61 -17.43
C VAL A 67 -15.01 20.83 -18.33
N ALA A 68 -15.29 22.00 -17.75
CA ALA A 68 -15.24 23.29 -18.41
C ALA A 68 -14.61 24.35 -17.49
N GLU A 69 -14.47 25.56 -18.01
CA GLU A 69 -13.92 26.70 -17.28
C GLU A 69 -14.59 26.93 -15.92
N GLY A 70 -13.79 27.21 -14.90
CA GLY A 70 -14.22 27.44 -13.52
C GLY A 70 -14.37 26.20 -12.65
N GLN A 71 -14.36 24.99 -13.21
CA GLN A 71 -14.47 23.74 -12.47
C GLN A 71 -13.13 23.30 -11.88
N GLU A 72 -13.20 22.65 -10.72
CA GLU A 72 -12.04 22.00 -10.10
C GLU A 72 -11.81 20.62 -10.71
N ILE A 73 -10.55 20.30 -10.94
CA ILE A 73 -10.09 19.01 -11.46
C ILE A 73 -9.08 18.41 -10.48
N LEU A 74 -9.24 17.14 -10.18
CA LEU A 74 -8.42 16.45 -9.19
C LEU A 74 -7.24 15.75 -9.86
N SER A 75 -6.09 15.75 -9.17
CA SER A 75 -4.89 15.02 -9.58
C SER A 75 -5.16 13.52 -9.68
N GLY A 76 -4.47 12.83 -10.59
CA GLY A 76 -4.64 11.40 -10.84
C GLY A 76 -5.75 11.04 -11.85
N ASN A 77 -6.61 11.99 -12.26
CA ASN A 77 -7.53 11.81 -13.38
C ASN A 77 -6.79 11.96 -14.70
N SER A 78 -7.28 11.28 -15.75
CA SER A 78 -6.71 11.38 -17.09
C SER A 78 -7.54 12.30 -17.99
N ASN A 79 -6.88 13.22 -18.69
CA ASN A 79 -7.51 14.08 -19.67
C ASN A 79 -7.68 13.33 -21.00
N LEU A 80 -8.92 13.20 -21.52
CA LEU A 80 -9.19 12.35 -22.70
C LEU A 80 -9.24 13.09 -24.03
N SER A 81 -9.75 14.34 -24.06
CA SER A 81 -10.08 14.94 -25.35
C SER A 81 -9.47 16.32 -25.62
N GLY A 82 -9.84 17.35 -24.87
CA GLY A 82 -9.41 18.73 -25.12
C GLY A 82 -8.17 19.13 -24.32
N SER A 83 -7.44 20.14 -24.78
CA SER A 83 -6.40 20.76 -23.96
C SER A 83 -7.02 21.66 -22.90
N LEU A 84 -6.55 21.56 -21.68
CA LEU A 84 -6.99 22.36 -20.55
C LEU A 84 -5.85 23.25 -20.07
N THR A 85 -6.15 24.53 -19.83
CA THR A 85 -5.27 25.40 -19.05
C THR A 85 -5.89 25.51 -17.66
N ALA A 86 -5.13 25.19 -16.63
CA ALA A 86 -5.61 25.17 -15.26
C ALA A 86 -4.63 25.88 -14.33
N GLU A 87 -5.15 26.41 -13.24
CA GLU A 87 -4.39 27.03 -12.15
C GLU A 87 -4.27 26.04 -10.98
N VAL A 88 -3.08 25.87 -10.47
CA VAL A 88 -2.80 24.98 -9.34
C VAL A 88 -3.47 25.52 -8.08
N ILE A 89 -4.30 24.71 -7.42
CA ILE A 89 -4.97 25.07 -6.17
C ILE A 89 -4.38 24.36 -4.94
N ARG A 90 -3.67 23.26 -5.15
CA ARG A 90 -2.92 22.54 -4.09
C ARG A 90 -1.57 22.09 -4.60
N GLU A 91 -0.55 22.18 -3.74
CA GLU A 91 0.77 21.64 -4.05
C GLU A 91 0.75 20.11 -4.14
N TYR A 92 1.77 19.54 -4.76
CA TYR A 92 1.86 18.09 -4.99
C TYR A 92 1.66 17.25 -3.71
N LYS A 93 2.25 17.67 -2.58
CA LYS A 93 2.16 16.96 -1.29
C LYS A 93 0.74 16.91 -0.73
N ASP A 94 -0.04 17.95 -0.99
CA ASP A 94 -1.41 18.10 -0.52
C ASP A 94 -2.45 17.72 -1.59
N SER A 95 -1.99 17.23 -2.74
CA SER A 95 -2.85 16.82 -3.85
C SER A 95 -3.61 15.52 -3.52
N THR A 96 -4.78 15.36 -4.11
CA THR A 96 -5.65 14.20 -3.90
C THR A 96 -4.94 12.88 -4.21
N ALA A 97 -4.19 12.81 -5.33
CA ALA A 97 -3.43 11.60 -5.69
C ALA A 97 -2.36 11.27 -4.65
N SER A 98 -1.60 12.26 -4.16
CA SER A 98 -0.57 12.05 -3.13
C SER A 98 -1.18 11.52 -1.83
N GLN A 99 -2.28 12.12 -1.37
CA GLN A 99 -2.98 11.66 -0.16
C GLN A 99 -3.49 10.23 -0.27
N ILE A 100 -4.03 9.83 -1.42
CA ILE A 100 -4.48 8.45 -1.65
C ILE A 100 -3.30 7.49 -1.63
N ILE A 101 -2.19 7.83 -2.29
CA ILE A 101 -0.97 7.03 -2.28
C ILE A 101 -0.45 6.85 -0.85
N ASP A 102 -0.38 7.92 -0.06
CA ASP A 102 0.08 7.89 1.33
C ASP A 102 -0.84 7.04 2.21
N LEU A 103 -2.16 7.15 2.07
CA LEU A 103 -3.12 6.30 2.78
C LEU A 103 -2.94 4.80 2.46
N VAL A 104 -2.66 4.48 1.19
CA VAL A 104 -2.39 3.08 0.77
C VAL A 104 -1.05 2.60 1.33
N TYR A 105 0.00 3.42 1.31
CA TYR A 105 1.28 3.10 1.94
C TYR A 105 1.15 2.92 3.46
N GLU A 106 0.41 3.78 4.14
CA GLU A 106 0.11 3.60 5.57
C GLU A 106 -0.68 2.31 5.84
N ALA A 107 -1.68 2.01 5.03
CA ALA A 107 -2.47 0.79 5.17
C ALA A 107 -1.61 -0.47 4.98
N THR A 108 -0.68 -0.46 4.00
CA THR A 108 0.21 -1.59 3.70
C THR A 108 1.32 -1.75 4.73
N ASN A 109 1.86 -0.64 5.27
CA ASN A 109 2.93 -0.67 6.26
C ASN A 109 2.46 -0.87 7.72
N ASN A 110 1.17 -0.68 7.98
CA ASN A 110 0.58 -0.83 9.31
C ASN A 110 0.26 -2.29 9.66
N LYS A 111 1.25 -3.20 9.45
CA LYS A 111 1.16 -4.58 9.99
C LYS A 111 0.99 -4.53 11.51
N GLY A 112 0.01 -5.24 12.03
CA GLY A 112 -0.23 -5.37 13.47
C GLY A 112 1.03 -5.78 14.23
N LYS A 113 1.11 -5.45 15.52
CA LYS A 113 2.25 -5.84 16.37
C LYS A 113 2.45 -7.36 16.38
N THR A 114 1.36 -8.10 16.32
CA THR A 114 1.34 -9.57 16.29
C THR A 114 1.96 -10.12 15.00
N GLU A 115 1.70 -9.52 13.82
CA GLU A 115 2.34 -9.92 12.56
C GLU A 115 3.85 -9.65 12.58
N LYS A 116 4.26 -8.49 13.13
CA LYS A 116 5.69 -8.17 13.32
C LYS A 116 6.38 -9.15 14.26
N PHE A 117 5.68 -9.58 15.31
CA PHE A 117 6.19 -10.58 16.24
C PHE A 117 6.40 -11.93 15.55
N ILE A 118 5.42 -12.43 14.79
CA ILE A 118 5.52 -13.70 14.05
C ILE A 118 6.70 -13.65 13.08
N THR A 119 6.83 -12.57 12.31
CA THR A 119 7.94 -12.41 11.34
C THR A 119 9.30 -12.41 12.02
N LYS A 120 9.44 -11.71 13.17
CA LYS A 120 10.67 -11.66 13.95
C LYS A 120 10.99 -13.02 14.57
N PHE A 121 9.96 -13.70 15.11
CA PHE A 121 10.10 -15.04 15.68
C PHE A 121 10.56 -16.05 14.62
N SER A 122 9.90 -16.11 13.47
CA SER A 122 10.25 -17.03 12.39
C SER A 122 11.67 -16.79 11.86
N ARG A 123 12.12 -15.55 11.79
CA ARG A 123 13.47 -15.19 11.32
C ARG A 123 14.58 -15.75 12.21
N ILE A 124 14.33 -15.91 13.51
CA ILE A 124 15.32 -16.42 14.47
C ILE A 124 15.11 -17.92 14.65
N TYR A 125 13.87 -18.36 14.83
CA TYR A 125 13.51 -19.72 15.14
C TYR A 125 13.92 -20.71 14.03
N THR A 126 13.61 -20.39 12.77
CA THR A 126 13.87 -21.29 11.64
C THR A 126 15.35 -21.63 11.47
N PRO A 127 16.29 -20.66 11.40
CA PRO A 127 17.71 -21.00 11.30
C PRO A 127 18.24 -21.72 12.54
N THR A 128 17.74 -21.42 13.74
CA THR A 128 18.15 -22.09 14.97
C THR A 128 17.79 -23.58 14.93
N VAL A 129 16.55 -23.91 14.54
CA VAL A 129 16.11 -25.31 14.40
C VAL A 129 16.87 -26.03 13.32
N MET A 130 17.18 -25.37 12.19
CA MET A 130 18.02 -25.97 11.13
C MET A 130 19.45 -26.30 11.61
N ILE A 131 20.07 -25.38 12.35
CA ILE A 131 21.42 -25.60 12.89
C ILE A 131 21.41 -26.75 13.90
N LEU A 132 20.40 -26.82 14.77
CA LEU A 132 20.24 -27.93 15.73
C LEU A 132 20.04 -29.28 15.02
N ALA A 133 19.21 -29.33 13.98
CA ALA A 133 18.99 -30.55 13.21
C ALA A 133 20.26 -31.04 12.50
N LEU A 134 21.05 -30.09 11.94
CA LEU A 134 22.36 -30.39 11.36
C LEU A 134 23.32 -30.91 12.42
N ALA A 135 23.37 -30.33 13.60
CA ALA A 135 24.20 -30.81 14.72
C ALA A 135 23.81 -32.21 15.14
N ILE A 136 22.49 -32.51 15.30
CA ILE A 136 21.96 -33.85 15.66
C ILE A 136 22.32 -34.89 14.57
N SER A 137 22.38 -34.48 13.31
CA SER A 137 22.77 -35.37 12.21
C SER A 137 24.29 -35.61 12.16
N ILE A 138 25.08 -34.54 12.16
CA ILE A 138 26.51 -34.60 11.86
C ILE A 138 27.35 -35.10 13.05
N ILE A 139 27.10 -34.61 14.27
CA ILE A 139 27.94 -34.93 15.43
C ILE A 139 28.00 -36.44 15.69
N PRO A 140 26.90 -37.20 15.72
CA PRO A 140 26.95 -38.63 15.95
C PRO A 140 27.62 -39.43 14.82
N ILE A 141 27.48 -38.96 13.58
CA ILE A 141 28.12 -39.58 12.41
C ILE A 141 29.64 -39.47 12.51
N LEU A 142 30.15 -38.31 12.97
CA LEU A 142 31.61 -38.10 13.19
C LEU A 142 32.17 -38.97 14.30
N ILE A 143 31.36 -39.39 15.28
CA ILE A 143 31.74 -40.30 16.37
C ILE A 143 31.66 -41.79 15.92
N GLY A 144 31.22 -42.05 14.67
CA GLY A 144 31.14 -43.41 14.09
C GLY A 144 29.82 -44.12 14.33
N LEU A 145 28.77 -43.42 14.73
CA LEU A 145 27.41 -43.97 14.88
C LEU A 145 26.70 -44.10 13.55
N ASP A 146 25.68 -45.00 13.51
CA ASP A 146 24.92 -45.30 12.29
C ASP A 146 24.24 -44.05 11.70
N ALA A 147 24.72 -43.64 10.53
CA ALA A 147 24.28 -42.42 9.83
C ALA A 147 22.77 -42.44 9.50
N ARG A 148 22.25 -43.61 9.11
CA ARG A 148 20.83 -43.74 8.72
C ARG A 148 19.89 -43.43 9.89
N THR A 149 20.19 -43.92 11.05
CA THR A 149 19.40 -43.70 12.26
C THR A 149 19.43 -42.24 12.69
N TRP A 150 20.59 -41.58 12.65
CA TRP A 150 20.71 -40.19 13.10
C TRP A 150 20.17 -39.17 12.08
N ILE A 151 20.27 -39.44 10.79
CA ILE A 151 19.58 -38.64 9.78
C ILE A 151 18.05 -38.73 9.96
N THR A 152 17.50 -39.93 10.18
CA THR A 152 16.07 -40.11 10.43
C THR A 152 15.62 -39.34 11.67
N ARG A 153 16.38 -39.39 12.76
CA ARG A 153 16.08 -38.63 14.00
C ARG A 153 16.11 -37.10 13.76
N ALA A 154 17.08 -36.61 12.99
CA ALA A 154 17.16 -35.19 12.64
C ALA A 154 15.96 -34.72 11.77
N LEU A 155 15.48 -35.55 10.84
CA LEU A 155 14.29 -35.27 10.04
C LEU A 155 13.03 -35.26 10.90
N VAL A 156 12.86 -36.25 11.81
CA VAL A 156 11.73 -36.26 12.77
C VAL A 156 11.75 -35.04 13.67
N PHE A 157 12.94 -34.64 14.15
CA PHE A 157 13.11 -33.40 14.93
C PHE A 157 12.69 -32.16 14.15
N LEU A 158 13.06 -32.03 12.87
CA LEU A 158 12.65 -30.91 12.01
C LEU A 158 11.13 -30.83 11.86
N VAL A 159 10.47 -31.95 11.60
CA VAL A 159 9.00 -32.01 11.43
C VAL A 159 8.29 -31.67 12.75
N ALA A 160 8.75 -32.28 13.89
CA ALA A 160 8.15 -32.05 15.20
C ALA A 160 8.34 -30.62 15.72
N SER A 161 9.44 -29.95 15.32
CA SER A 161 9.77 -28.58 15.74
C SER A 161 9.08 -27.52 14.90
N CYS A 162 8.24 -27.88 13.94
CA CYS A 162 7.52 -26.90 13.12
C CYS A 162 6.50 -26.11 13.98
N PRO A 163 6.55 -24.77 14.08
CA PRO A 163 5.56 -23.97 14.80
C PRO A 163 4.29 -23.71 13.97
N CYS A 164 3.93 -24.65 13.08
CA CYS A 164 2.87 -24.46 12.09
C CYS A 164 1.51 -24.14 12.73
N SER A 165 1.22 -24.71 13.91
CA SER A 165 -0.01 -24.45 14.66
C SER A 165 -0.10 -22.99 15.13
N ILE A 166 1.01 -22.38 15.56
CA ILE A 166 1.05 -20.99 16.00
C ILE A 166 0.86 -20.05 14.80
N VAL A 167 1.52 -20.35 13.67
CA VAL A 167 1.44 -19.54 12.45
C VAL A 167 0.02 -19.54 11.86
N ILE A 168 -0.71 -20.66 11.96
CA ILE A 168 -2.08 -20.78 11.44
C ILE A 168 -3.12 -20.25 12.43
N SER A 169 -2.94 -20.48 13.74
CA SER A 169 -3.95 -20.12 14.75
C SER A 169 -4.14 -18.61 14.89
N ILE A 170 -3.09 -17.81 14.72
CA ILE A 170 -3.18 -16.35 14.87
C ILE A 170 -4.03 -15.71 13.75
N PRO A 171 -3.77 -15.92 12.45
CA PRO A 171 -4.66 -15.45 11.40
C PRO A 171 -6.10 -15.96 11.56
N LEU A 172 -6.28 -17.21 11.93
CA LEU A 172 -7.62 -17.81 12.13
C LEU A 172 -8.40 -17.09 13.23
N ALA A 173 -7.76 -16.79 14.36
CA ALA A 173 -8.36 -16.02 15.44
C ALA A 173 -8.79 -14.61 14.98
N PHE A 174 -7.96 -13.92 14.19
CA PHE A 174 -8.30 -12.62 13.63
C PHE A 174 -9.47 -12.71 12.65
N PHE A 175 -9.49 -13.67 11.74
CA PHE A 175 -10.61 -13.87 10.81
C PHE A 175 -11.91 -14.18 11.55
N SER A 176 -11.87 -15.01 12.59
CA SER A 176 -13.03 -15.31 13.43
C SER A 176 -13.54 -14.04 14.12
N CYS A 177 -12.64 -13.22 14.66
CA CYS A 177 -12.98 -11.97 15.32
C CYS A 177 -13.64 -10.97 14.33
N VAL A 178 -13.07 -10.80 13.15
CA VAL A 178 -13.64 -9.95 12.08
C VAL A 178 -15.03 -10.46 11.69
N GLY A 179 -15.20 -11.78 11.53
CA GLY A 179 -16.50 -12.38 11.19
C GLY A 179 -17.58 -12.13 12.25
N VAL A 180 -17.24 -12.20 13.53
CA VAL A 180 -18.16 -11.90 14.63
C VAL A 180 -18.52 -10.41 14.68
N LEU A 181 -17.54 -9.53 14.52
CA LEU A 181 -17.74 -8.08 14.52
C LEU A 181 -18.58 -7.63 13.32
N SER A 182 -18.36 -8.19 12.14
CA SER A 182 -19.14 -7.93 10.94
C SER A 182 -20.61 -8.32 11.10
N LYS A 183 -20.90 -9.46 11.73
CA LYS A 183 -22.29 -9.88 12.07
C LYS A 183 -22.99 -8.91 13.03
N LYS A 184 -22.23 -8.16 13.83
CA LYS A 184 -22.76 -7.10 14.72
C LYS A 184 -22.81 -5.72 14.05
N GLY A 185 -22.57 -5.63 12.75
CA GLY A 185 -22.60 -4.37 11.99
C GLY A 185 -21.33 -3.52 12.12
N LEU A 186 -20.23 -4.06 12.70
CA LEU A 186 -18.97 -3.35 12.85
C LEU A 186 -17.99 -3.78 11.74
N LEU A 187 -17.66 -2.85 10.85
CA LEU A 187 -16.66 -3.06 9.80
C LEU A 187 -15.26 -2.74 10.32
N VAL A 188 -14.40 -3.75 10.42
CA VAL A 188 -13.01 -3.58 10.89
C VAL A 188 -12.06 -3.65 9.71
N LYS A 189 -11.30 -2.57 9.47
CA LYS A 189 -10.40 -2.43 8.32
C LYS A 189 -9.00 -3.08 8.50
N GLY A 190 -8.75 -3.83 9.59
CA GLY A 190 -7.46 -4.52 9.78
C GLY A 190 -7.17 -4.93 11.22
N THR A 191 -6.15 -5.79 11.39
CA THR A 191 -5.73 -6.38 12.66
C THR A 191 -5.31 -5.34 13.71
N LYS A 192 -4.69 -4.22 13.29
CA LYS A 192 -4.29 -3.12 14.17
C LYS A 192 -5.48 -2.53 14.93
N HIS A 193 -6.64 -2.40 14.27
CA HIS A 193 -7.83 -1.84 14.89
C HIS A 193 -8.45 -2.79 15.93
N ILE A 194 -8.35 -4.11 15.70
CA ILE A 194 -8.77 -5.12 16.68
C ILE A 194 -7.87 -5.08 17.92
N GLU A 195 -6.54 -4.98 17.73
CA GLU A 195 -5.60 -4.85 18.83
C GLU A 195 -5.81 -3.55 19.64
N ALA A 196 -6.16 -2.45 18.96
CA ALA A 196 -6.49 -1.19 19.60
C ALA A 196 -7.80 -1.29 20.39
N LEU A 197 -8.83 -1.91 19.81
CA LEU A 197 -10.12 -2.13 20.46
C LEU A 197 -9.98 -3.01 21.72
N ALA A 198 -9.17 -4.06 21.65
CA ALA A 198 -8.89 -4.93 22.80
C ALA A 198 -8.18 -4.22 23.96
N LYS A 199 -7.45 -3.14 23.68
CA LYS A 199 -6.75 -2.32 24.69
C LYS A 199 -7.53 -1.11 25.17
N ALA A 200 -8.64 -0.77 24.50
CA ALA A 200 -9.50 0.34 24.87
C ALA A 200 -10.15 0.09 26.22
N LYS A 201 -9.86 0.93 27.20
CA LYS A 201 -10.48 0.88 28.54
C LYS A 201 -11.72 1.77 28.64
N THR A 202 -11.84 2.76 27.77
CA THR A 202 -12.93 3.73 27.76
C THR A 202 -13.29 4.08 26.32
N ILE A 203 -14.57 4.11 26.03
CA ILE A 203 -15.11 4.58 24.74
C ILE A 203 -15.95 5.81 25.07
N CYS A 204 -15.57 6.97 24.55
CA CYS A 204 -16.33 8.23 24.65
C CYS A 204 -17.18 8.41 23.40
#